data_c7caf72dc0155e15759d7cb2ede22241
#
_entry.id   c7caf72dc0155e15759d7cb2ede22241
#
_cell.length_a   1.000
_cell.length_b   1.000
_cell.length_c   1.000
_cell.angle_alpha   90.00
_cell.angle_beta   90.00
_cell.angle_gamma   90.00
#
_symmetry.space_group_name_H-M   'P 1'
#
loop_
_entity.id
_entity.type
_entity.pdbx_description
1 polymer ?
#
loop_
_entity_poly.entity_id
_entity_poly.type
_entity_poly.pdbx_seq_one_letter_code
_entity_poly.pdbx_strand_id
1 'polypeptide(L)'
;MKDFTLILAIIAIAILALISCSSSKKTQADTRSDVALAPQTIVPDTFVLPLIPEVLTDPGERAAYLLSHFWDRFDFSDRELIQRPEITEQAFVDYINILPSVSREEGDRSLMYTLGKAASDTMFYRHFATLFEKYFYDPNSPFRNEEYYLPLLQQFVQSPLLQEEVVSRYAFQLDMALKNRIGQKSNDFHYTLESGLTFSLYELQSEYTLLMFSNPGCPTCEAVMAQLNSSKPLNDALAMNTTSRTMLAILNLYPDEDITAWFSYLPQMPARWINAYDKEMEITRKKLYDIKAIPTLYLLDKEKKVILKDTSIEAIESFFSVVH
;
A
#
# COMPACT_ATOMS: atom_id res chain seq x y z
N MET A 1 -6.00 -38.60 -30.78
CA MET A 1 -6.87 -39.79 -30.58
C MET A 1 -5.98 -40.89 -30.00
N LYS A 2 -6.39 -41.50 -28.85
CA LYS A 2 -5.63 -42.43 -28.02
C LYS A 2 -4.55 -41.65 -27.18
N ASP A 3 -4.57 -41.47 -25.87
CA ASP A 3 -4.95 -42.32 -24.75
C ASP A 3 -5.33 -41.42 -23.56
N PHE A 4 -6.60 -41.39 -23.22
CA PHE A 4 -7.12 -40.68 -22.05
C PHE A 4 -8.13 -41.59 -21.33
N THR A 5 -7.67 -42.79 -20.95
CA THR A 5 -8.48 -43.76 -20.19
C THR A 5 -7.57 -44.73 -19.49
N LEU A 6 -7.03 -44.36 -18.35
CA LEU A 6 -6.59 -45.33 -17.33
C LEU A 6 -6.10 -44.56 -16.10
N ILE A 7 -6.96 -44.23 -15.18
CA ILE A 7 -6.74 -44.08 -13.71
C ILE A 7 -8.11 -43.70 -13.09
N LEU A 8 -8.96 -44.74 -13.00
CA LEU A 8 -10.19 -44.68 -12.20
C LEU A 8 -10.60 -46.13 -11.86
N ALA A 9 -9.82 -46.76 -11.01
CA ALA A 9 -10.19 -48.00 -10.36
C ALA A 9 -9.06 -48.33 -9.35
N ILE A 10 -9.23 -48.04 -8.10
CA ILE A 10 -8.69 -48.69 -6.89
C ILE A 10 -9.04 -47.77 -5.71
N ILE A 11 -10.25 -47.79 -5.22
CA ILE A 11 -10.65 -47.58 -3.81
C ILE A 11 -12.06 -48.18 -3.66
N ALA A 12 -12.13 -49.43 -3.37
CA ALA A 12 -13.25 -50.09 -2.74
C ALA A 12 -12.77 -51.49 -2.34
N ILE A 13 -12.59 -51.70 -1.06
CA ILE A 13 -12.63 -53.01 -0.33
C ILE A 13 -11.83 -52.81 0.96
N ALA A 14 -12.53 -52.62 2.05
CA ALA A 14 -12.27 -53.24 3.36
C ALA A 14 -13.16 -52.61 4.44
N ILE A 15 -14.43 -53.01 4.44
CA ILE A 15 -15.27 -53.00 5.65
C ILE A 15 -15.64 -54.43 5.83
N LEU A 16 -15.27 -55.07 6.95
CA LEU A 16 -16.06 -55.99 7.76
C LEU A 16 -15.20 -56.73 8.79
N ALA A 17 -15.82 -56.87 9.97
CA ALA A 17 -15.57 -57.81 11.06
C ALA A 17 -14.54 -57.33 12.11
N LEU A 18 -14.79 -57.34 13.45
CA LEU A 18 -15.65 -58.24 14.24
C LEU A 18 -16.04 -57.57 15.56
N ILE A 19 -17.27 -57.80 15.94
CA ILE A 19 -17.82 -57.68 17.29
C ILE A 19 -17.35 -58.88 18.12
N SER A 20 -16.82 -58.70 19.33
CA SER A 20 -16.88 -59.68 20.37
C SER A 20 -16.89 -59.07 21.78
N CYS A 21 -17.97 -59.24 22.48
CA CYS A 21 -18.16 -59.00 23.91
C CYS A 21 -17.29 -59.88 24.78
N SER A 22 -16.73 -59.33 25.84
CA SER A 22 -16.62 -60.11 27.10
C SER A 22 -16.55 -59.18 28.30
N SER A 23 -17.50 -59.39 29.19
CA SER A 23 -17.73 -58.74 30.47
C SER A 23 -16.76 -59.32 31.52
N SER A 24 -16.10 -58.45 32.30
CA SER A 24 -15.60 -58.89 33.63
C SER A 24 -15.51 -57.66 34.56
N LYS A 25 -16.41 -57.73 35.60
CA LYS A 25 -16.38 -56.80 36.75
C LYS A 25 -15.14 -57.08 37.61
N LYS A 26 -14.36 -56.06 37.93
CA LYS A 26 -13.63 -56.02 39.20
C LYS A 26 -13.63 -54.60 39.74
N THR A 27 -14.27 -54.42 40.84
CA THR A 27 -14.26 -53.25 41.73
C THR A 27 -12.87 -53.06 42.31
N GLN A 28 -12.32 -51.90 42.19
CA GLN A 28 -11.25 -51.44 43.08
C GLN A 28 -11.27 -49.91 43.27
N ALA A 29 -11.09 -49.56 44.50
CA ALA A 29 -11.21 -48.30 45.19
C ALA A 29 -10.74 -47.02 44.55
N ASP A 30 -11.51 -46.04 44.81
CA ASP A 30 -11.37 -44.61 44.88
C ASP A 30 -10.00 -44.14 45.35
N THR A 31 -9.28 -43.42 44.48
CA THR A 31 -8.27 -42.41 44.89
C THR A 31 -8.47 -41.23 43.98
N ARG A 32 -9.32 -40.30 44.42
CA ARG A 32 -9.42 -38.97 43.84
C ARG A 32 -8.08 -38.25 44.01
N SER A 33 -7.30 -38.16 42.92
CA SER A 33 -6.31 -37.15 42.76
C SER A 33 -7.01 -35.96 42.11
N ASP A 34 -7.28 -34.93 42.90
CA ASP A 34 -7.67 -33.62 42.38
C ASP A 34 -6.48 -33.05 41.57
N VAL A 35 -6.43 -33.38 40.26
CA VAL A 35 -5.65 -32.63 39.31
C VAL A 35 -6.46 -31.37 39.05
N ALA A 36 -6.06 -30.28 39.72
CA ALA A 36 -6.50 -28.96 39.37
C ALA A 36 -6.16 -28.72 37.88
N LEU A 37 -7.17 -28.80 37.01
CA LEU A 37 -7.07 -28.32 35.65
C LEU A 37 -6.68 -26.84 35.73
N ALA A 38 -5.46 -26.52 35.26
CA ALA A 38 -5.09 -25.15 35.00
C ALA A 38 -6.17 -24.54 34.10
N PRO A 39 -6.56 -23.30 34.30
CA PRO A 39 -7.54 -22.66 33.45
C PRO A 39 -7.00 -22.68 32.01
N GLN A 40 -7.66 -23.45 31.15
CA GLN A 40 -7.43 -23.38 29.71
C GLN A 40 -7.84 -21.98 29.31
N THR A 41 -6.84 -21.14 28.98
CA THR A 41 -7.05 -19.84 28.32
C THR A 41 -7.69 -20.16 26.98
N ILE A 42 -9.00 -19.96 26.86
CA ILE A 42 -9.69 -20.06 25.57
C ILE A 42 -9.20 -18.91 24.73
N VAL A 43 -8.26 -19.17 23.85
CA VAL A 43 -7.87 -18.21 22.80
C VAL A 43 -9.08 -18.04 21.90
N PRO A 44 -9.62 -16.83 21.74
CA PRO A 44 -10.82 -16.64 20.92
C PRO A 44 -10.50 -17.08 19.48
N ASP A 45 -11.40 -17.86 18.88
CA ASP A 45 -11.26 -18.27 17.46
C ASP A 45 -11.48 -17.12 16.48
N THR A 46 -11.88 -15.95 16.96
CA THR A 46 -12.15 -14.76 16.15
C THR A 46 -11.77 -13.49 16.90
N PHE A 47 -11.43 -12.44 16.15
CA PHE A 47 -11.22 -11.11 16.71
C PHE A 47 -12.54 -10.57 17.30
N VAL A 48 -12.49 -10.02 18.52
CA VAL A 48 -13.66 -9.49 19.21
C VAL A 48 -13.68 -7.97 19.15
N LEU A 49 -14.58 -7.43 18.34
CA LEU A 49 -14.79 -5.97 18.23
C LEU A 49 -15.31 -5.36 19.55
N PRO A 50 -14.96 -4.10 19.83
CA PRO A 50 -15.55 -3.35 20.94
C PRO A 50 -17.05 -3.11 20.69
N LEU A 51 -17.84 -3.07 21.77
CA LEU A 51 -19.26 -2.71 21.70
C LEU A 51 -19.36 -1.19 21.60
N ILE A 52 -19.96 -0.70 20.52
CA ILE A 52 -20.23 0.73 20.33
C ILE A 52 -21.46 1.10 21.19
N PRO A 53 -21.36 2.14 22.07
CA PRO A 53 -22.51 2.59 22.87
C PRO A 53 -23.70 3.00 21.98
N GLU A 54 -24.91 2.55 22.34
CA GLU A 54 -26.13 2.84 21.59
C GLU A 54 -26.47 4.34 21.53
N VAL A 55 -25.96 5.13 22.48
CA VAL A 55 -26.12 6.59 22.53
C VAL A 55 -25.40 7.29 21.36
N LEU A 56 -24.36 6.66 20.79
CA LEU A 56 -23.64 7.18 19.63
C LEU A 56 -24.44 6.82 18.37
N THR A 57 -25.14 7.80 17.80
CA THR A 57 -25.99 7.61 16.60
C THR A 57 -25.35 8.17 15.32
N ASP A 58 -24.47 9.16 15.44
CA ASP A 58 -23.76 9.73 14.30
C ASP A 58 -22.72 8.74 13.75
N PRO A 59 -22.68 8.50 12.42
CA PRO A 59 -21.72 7.56 11.83
C PRO A 59 -20.25 7.91 12.06
N GLY A 60 -19.90 9.21 12.07
CA GLY A 60 -18.53 9.68 12.31
C GLY A 60 -18.11 9.44 13.77
N GLU A 61 -18.98 9.76 14.74
CA GLU A 61 -18.73 9.49 16.16
C GLU A 61 -18.58 7.98 16.43
N ARG A 62 -19.39 7.15 15.77
CA ARG A 62 -19.31 5.69 15.88
C ARG A 62 -17.98 5.17 15.31
N ALA A 63 -17.54 5.69 14.16
CA ALA A 63 -16.27 5.33 13.53
C ALA A 63 -15.08 5.75 14.43
N ALA A 64 -15.11 6.96 14.98
CA ALA A 64 -14.08 7.47 15.89
C ALA A 64 -13.99 6.63 17.18
N TYR A 65 -15.16 6.29 17.76
CA TYR A 65 -15.22 5.40 18.93
C TYR A 65 -14.64 4.01 18.60
N LEU A 66 -15.11 3.39 17.51
CA LEU A 66 -14.64 2.07 17.10
C LEU A 66 -13.13 2.08 16.86
N LEU A 67 -12.61 3.09 16.18
CA LEU A 67 -11.19 3.22 15.88
C LEU A 67 -10.34 3.37 17.14
N SER A 68 -10.79 4.16 18.12
CA SER A 68 -10.05 4.41 19.37
C SER A 68 -10.06 3.22 20.32
N HIS A 69 -11.05 2.34 20.23
CA HIS A 69 -11.23 1.17 21.09
C HIS A 69 -10.97 -0.16 20.40
N PHE A 70 -10.54 -0.12 19.12
CA PHE A 70 -10.47 -1.31 18.28
C PHE A 70 -9.67 -2.44 18.90
N TRP A 71 -8.52 -2.12 19.50
CA TRP A 71 -7.57 -3.07 20.05
C TRP A 71 -7.74 -3.32 21.57
N ASP A 72 -8.80 -2.83 22.21
CA ASP A 72 -8.96 -2.93 23.67
C ASP A 72 -9.10 -4.37 24.16
N ARG A 73 -9.60 -5.28 23.32
CA ARG A 73 -9.80 -6.70 23.65
C ARG A 73 -8.75 -7.62 23.04
N PHE A 74 -7.77 -7.04 22.33
CA PHE A 74 -6.70 -7.82 21.72
C PHE A 74 -5.55 -8.02 22.72
N ASP A 75 -5.13 -9.27 22.91
CA ASP A 75 -4.04 -9.59 23.81
C ASP A 75 -2.67 -9.51 23.12
N PHE A 76 -2.01 -8.37 23.25
CA PHE A 76 -0.65 -8.16 22.73
C PHE A 76 0.44 -8.95 23.48
N SER A 77 0.11 -9.79 24.45
CA SER A 77 1.05 -10.73 25.10
C SER A 77 0.98 -12.15 24.55
N ASP A 78 -0.11 -12.50 23.88
CA ASP A 78 -0.31 -13.82 23.25
C ASP A 78 0.34 -13.88 21.86
N ARG A 79 1.61 -14.30 21.82
CA ARG A 79 2.39 -14.42 20.59
C ARG A 79 1.85 -15.42 19.57
N GLU A 80 0.96 -16.35 19.95
CA GLU A 80 0.33 -17.26 19.00
C GLU A 80 -0.54 -16.50 18.00
N LEU A 81 -1.12 -15.36 18.41
CA LEU A 81 -1.91 -14.49 17.54
C LEU A 81 -1.10 -13.92 16.35
N ILE A 82 0.22 -13.79 16.46
CA ILE A 82 1.09 -13.40 15.33
C ILE A 82 1.05 -14.42 14.20
N GLN A 83 0.88 -15.72 14.55
CA GLN A 83 0.84 -16.84 13.60
C GLN A 83 -0.57 -17.11 13.08
N ARG A 84 -1.55 -16.29 13.47
CA ARG A 84 -2.96 -16.42 13.11
C ARG A 84 -3.40 -15.22 12.27
N PRO A 85 -3.02 -15.15 10.98
CA PRO A 85 -3.35 -14.02 10.11
C PRO A 85 -4.86 -13.83 9.94
N GLU A 86 -5.65 -14.91 10.03
CA GLU A 86 -7.11 -14.86 10.01
C GLU A 86 -7.71 -14.08 11.20
N ILE A 87 -6.94 -13.87 12.27
CA ILE A 87 -7.33 -13.05 13.42
C ILE A 87 -6.62 -11.70 13.36
N THR A 88 -5.27 -11.70 13.40
CA THR A 88 -4.49 -10.48 13.59
C THR A 88 -4.42 -9.63 12.34
N GLU A 89 -4.09 -10.23 11.19
CA GLU A 89 -3.97 -9.47 9.95
C GLU A 89 -5.35 -9.07 9.41
N GLN A 90 -6.37 -9.94 9.53
CA GLN A 90 -7.73 -9.58 9.14
C GLN A 90 -8.25 -8.42 10.00
N ALA A 91 -8.06 -8.47 11.33
CA ALA A 91 -8.43 -7.37 12.21
C ALA A 91 -7.66 -6.08 11.88
N PHE A 92 -6.39 -6.20 11.50
CA PHE A 92 -5.60 -5.04 11.06
C PHE A 92 -6.18 -4.40 9.79
N VAL A 93 -6.58 -5.21 8.80
CA VAL A 93 -7.23 -4.71 7.59
C VAL A 93 -8.57 -4.03 7.91
N ASP A 94 -9.39 -4.65 8.75
CA ASP A 94 -10.66 -4.06 9.19
C ASP A 94 -10.43 -2.74 9.93
N TYR A 95 -9.40 -2.66 10.77
CA TYR A 95 -9.00 -1.45 11.49
C TYR A 95 -8.60 -0.32 10.56
N ILE A 96 -7.69 -0.55 9.61
CA ILE A 96 -7.23 0.51 8.70
C ILE A 96 -8.32 0.95 7.72
N ASN A 97 -9.31 0.09 7.43
CA ASN A 97 -10.45 0.44 6.58
C ASN A 97 -11.39 1.47 7.22
N ILE A 98 -11.31 1.68 8.54
CA ILE A 98 -12.08 2.70 9.26
C ILE A 98 -11.45 4.10 9.10
N LEU A 99 -10.14 4.19 8.90
CA LEU A 99 -9.39 5.45 8.88
C LEU A 99 -9.99 6.54 7.97
N PRO A 100 -10.48 6.24 6.75
CA PRO A 100 -11.09 7.25 5.90
C PRO A 100 -12.41 7.84 6.44
N SER A 101 -13.02 7.21 7.46
CA SER A 101 -14.29 7.62 8.03
C SER A 101 -14.15 8.59 9.21
N VAL A 102 -12.92 8.94 9.59
CA VAL A 102 -12.59 9.85 10.69
C VAL A 102 -11.70 11.00 10.21
N SER A 103 -11.51 12.01 11.05
CA SER A 103 -10.53 13.06 10.75
C SER A 103 -9.10 12.50 10.71
N ARG A 104 -8.24 13.16 9.92
CA ARG A 104 -6.83 12.77 9.85
C ARG A 104 -6.15 12.72 11.23
N GLU A 105 -6.46 13.70 12.07
CA GLU A 105 -5.90 13.78 13.42
C GLU A 105 -6.32 12.61 14.31
N GLU A 106 -7.58 12.18 14.22
CA GLU A 106 -8.08 11.00 14.93
C GLU A 106 -7.42 9.73 14.41
N GLY A 107 -7.26 9.61 13.09
CA GLY A 107 -6.56 8.50 12.46
C GLY A 107 -5.12 8.39 12.94
N ASP A 108 -4.35 9.49 12.88
CA ASP A 108 -2.96 9.52 13.33
C ASP A 108 -2.83 9.16 14.82
N ARG A 109 -3.72 9.70 15.66
CA ARG A 109 -3.75 9.38 17.10
C ARG A 109 -3.99 7.90 17.35
N SER A 110 -4.92 7.30 16.62
CA SER A 110 -5.23 5.88 16.75
C SER A 110 -4.09 4.98 16.24
N LEU A 111 -3.44 5.33 15.14
CA LEU A 111 -2.26 4.63 14.63
C LEU A 111 -1.12 4.62 15.65
N MET A 112 -0.85 5.77 16.27
CA MET A 112 0.18 5.90 17.33
C MET A 112 -0.20 5.09 18.57
N TYR A 113 -1.48 5.11 18.96
CA TYR A 113 -1.97 4.31 20.09
C TYR A 113 -1.80 2.80 19.82
N THR A 114 -2.17 2.34 18.64
CA THR A 114 -2.02 0.95 18.21
C THR A 114 -0.55 0.51 18.24
N LEU A 115 0.34 1.32 17.69
CA LEU A 115 1.78 1.05 17.72
C LEU A 115 2.32 1.02 19.16
N GLY A 116 1.84 1.92 20.03
CA GLY A 116 2.15 1.94 21.45
C GLY A 116 1.68 0.69 22.20
N LYS A 117 0.50 0.17 21.88
CA LYS A 117 0.02 -1.12 22.42
C LYS A 117 0.91 -2.29 21.97
N ALA A 118 1.25 -2.34 20.70
CA ALA A 118 2.14 -3.37 20.16
C ALA A 118 3.55 -3.31 20.77
N ALA A 119 4.01 -2.13 21.24
CA ALA A 119 5.30 -1.98 21.87
C ALA A 119 5.44 -2.64 23.25
N SER A 120 4.34 -3.16 23.83
CA SER A 120 4.39 -3.98 25.04
C SER A 120 5.13 -5.30 24.84
N ASP A 121 5.20 -5.81 23.60
CA ASP A 121 5.99 -6.97 23.21
C ASP A 121 6.76 -6.70 21.90
N THR A 122 8.06 -6.98 21.90
CA THR A 122 8.94 -6.72 20.74
C THR A 122 8.51 -7.47 19.48
N MET A 123 7.96 -8.68 19.62
CA MET A 123 7.51 -9.48 18.46
C MET A 123 6.26 -8.84 17.84
N PHE A 124 5.30 -8.40 18.66
CA PHE A 124 4.13 -7.67 18.18
C PHE A 124 4.51 -6.34 17.54
N TYR A 125 5.42 -5.58 18.15
CA TYR A 125 5.88 -4.33 17.56
C TYR A 125 6.44 -4.54 16.14
N ARG A 126 7.31 -5.53 15.97
CA ARG A 126 7.89 -5.87 14.66
C ARG A 126 6.84 -6.35 13.68
N HIS A 127 5.91 -7.18 14.14
CA HIS A 127 4.81 -7.69 13.31
C HIS A 127 3.92 -6.54 12.83
N PHE A 128 3.49 -5.64 13.72
CA PHE A 128 2.68 -4.49 13.35
C PHE A 128 3.43 -3.50 12.45
N ALA A 129 4.73 -3.27 12.69
CA ALA A 129 5.55 -2.47 11.78
C ALA A 129 5.55 -3.06 10.35
N THR A 130 5.64 -4.39 10.22
CA THR A 130 5.55 -5.09 8.93
C THR A 130 4.15 -4.97 8.31
N LEU A 131 3.07 -5.05 9.10
CA LEU A 131 1.71 -4.86 8.60
C LEU A 131 1.49 -3.43 8.10
N PHE A 132 1.94 -2.41 8.86
CA PHE A 132 1.87 -1.02 8.42
C PHE A 132 2.64 -0.80 7.11
N GLU A 133 3.85 -1.37 6.97
CA GLU A 133 4.62 -1.32 5.73
C GLU A 133 3.87 -2.00 4.58
N LYS A 134 3.38 -3.23 4.79
CA LYS A 134 2.63 -4.01 3.80
C LYS A 134 1.41 -3.26 3.27
N TYR A 135 0.67 -2.59 4.14
CA TYR A 135 -0.60 -1.99 3.74
C TYR A 135 -0.48 -0.53 3.33
N PHE A 136 0.40 0.27 3.96
CA PHE A 136 0.48 1.70 3.63
C PHE A 136 1.59 2.07 2.64
N TYR A 137 2.61 1.20 2.45
CA TYR A 137 3.76 1.50 1.62
C TYR A 137 3.84 0.67 0.34
N ASP A 138 3.44 -0.61 0.36
CA ASP A 138 3.49 -1.48 -0.83
C ASP A 138 2.71 -0.85 -2.00
N PRO A 139 3.32 -0.69 -3.19
CA PRO A 139 2.66 -0.08 -4.35
C PRO A 139 1.43 -0.86 -4.82
N ASN A 140 1.32 -2.16 -4.52
CA ASN A 140 0.18 -3.00 -4.90
C ASN A 140 -0.93 -3.02 -3.84
N SER A 141 -0.72 -2.37 -2.69
CA SER A 141 -1.74 -2.33 -1.64
C SER A 141 -2.89 -1.38 -2.01
N PRO A 142 -4.16 -1.83 -1.92
CA PRO A 142 -5.30 -0.93 -2.10
C PRO A 142 -5.45 0.09 -0.97
N PHE A 143 -4.76 -0.12 0.16
CA PHE A 143 -4.72 0.78 1.31
C PHE A 143 -3.50 1.69 1.31
N ARG A 144 -2.67 1.69 0.25
CA ARG A 144 -1.47 2.52 0.16
C ARG A 144 -1.80 3.97 0.49
N ASN A 145 -1.14 4.50 1.52
CA ASN A 145 -1.35 5.88 1.98
C ASN A 145 -0.11 6.39 2.72
N GLU A 146 0.71 7.16 2.02
CA GLU A 146 1.95 7.70 2.56
C GLU A 146 1.70 8.64 3.74
N GLU A 147 0.59 9.37 3.73
CA GLU A 147 0.28 10.30 4.79
C GLU A 147 0.01 9.58 6.12
N TYR A 148 -0.69 8.45 6.14
CA TYR A 148 -0.83 7.60 7.32
C TYR A 148 0.47 6.90 7.70
N TYR A 149 1.32 6.60 6.72
CA TYR A 149 2.57 5.89 6.95
C TYR A 149 3.67 6.79 7.54
N LEU A 150 3.68 8.07 7.20
CA LEU A 150 4.72 9.03 7.59
C LEU A 150 4.94 9.14 9.10
N PRO A 151 3.91 9.34 9.95
CA PRO A 151 4.10 9.39 11.41
C PRO A 151 4.61 8.06 11.99
N LEU A 152 4.22 6.92 11.40
CA LEU A 152 4.73 5.60 11.78
C LEU A 152 6.23 5.46 11.45
N LEU A 153 6.65 5.88 10.26
CA LEU A 153 8.06 5.89 9.87
C LEU A 153 8.92 6.71 10.83
N GLN A 154 8.43 7.86 11.29
CA GLN A 154 9.13 8.70 12.27
C GLN A 154 9.35 7.96 13.60
N GLN A 155 8.41 7.10 14.01
CA GLN A 155 8.57 6.25 15.20
C GLN A 155 9.50 5.06 14.92
N PHE A 156 9.40 4.43 13.76
CA PHE A 156 10.22 3.27 13.42
C PHE A 156 11.72 3.61 13.38
N VAL A 157 12.10 4.77 12.82
CA VAL A 157 13.52 5.17 12.75
C VAL A 157 14.14 5.50 14.11
N GLN A 158 13.32 5.72 15.14
CA GLN A 158 13.77 6.01 16.50
C GLN A 158 13.59 4.82 17.45
N SER A 159 13.02 3.72 16.98
CA SER A 159 12.60 2.62 17.83
C SER A 159 13.77 1.70 18.22
N PRO A 160 14.02 1.48 19.52
CA PRO A 160 15.00 0.49 19.97
C PRO A 160 14.51 -0.96 19.84
N LEU A 161 13.24 -1.17 19.46
CA LEU A 161 12.63 -2.51 19.32
C LEU A 161 12.90 -3.12 17.94
N LEU A 162 13.42 -2.34 16.99
CA LEU A 162 13.77 -2.78 15.64
C LEU A 162 15.28 -3.02 15.51
N GLN A 163 15.66 -3.90 14.59
CA GLN A 163 17.06 -4.15 14.25
C GLN A 163 17.61 -3.02 13.38
N GLU A 164 18.91 -2.78 13.42
CA GLU A 164 19.57 -1.66 12.74
C GLU A 164 19.31 -1.67 11.22
N GLU A 165 19.31 -2.86 10.60
CA GLU A 165 19.06 -3.01 9.17
C GLU A 165 17.62 -2.60 8.81
N VAL A 166 16.67 -2.93 9.68
CA VAL A 166 15.25 -2.56 9.52
C VAL A 166 15.07 -1.06 9.72
N VAL A 167 15.72 -0.48 10.73
CA VAL A 167 15.73 0.97 10.97
C VAL A 167 16.32 1.71 9.78
N SER A 168 17.43 1.23 9.21
CA SER A 168 18.06 1.82 8.02
C SER A 168 17.12 1.82 6.81
N ARG A 169 16.34 0.74 6.60
CA ARG A 169 15.33 0.67 5.56
C ARG A 169 14.20 1.68 5.78
N TYR A 170 13.69 1.79 7.00
CA TYR A 170 12.65 2.78 7.34
C TYR A 170 13.17 4.22 7.26
N ALA A 171 14.45 4.46 7.60
CA ALA A 171 15.07 5.77 7.41
C ALA A 171 15.13 6.17 5.92
N PHE A 172 15.45 5.22 5.03
CA PHE A 172 15.38 5.44 3.59
C PHE A 172 13.95 5.74 3.13
N GLN A 173 12.96 4.96 3.57
CA GLN A 173 11.55 5.18 3.23
C GLN A 173 11.07 6.54 3.75
N LEU A 174 11.48 6.96 4.95
CA LEU A 174 11.16 8.27 5.52
C LEU A 174 11.77 9.41 4.68
N ASP A 175 13.05 9.30 4.29
CA ASP A 175 13.70 10.28 3.42
C ASP A 175 12.93 10.46 2.09
N MET A 176 12.50 9.35 1.48
CA MET A 176 11.76 9.37 0.24
C MET A 176 10.32 9.90 0.42
N ALA A 177 9.64 9.53 1.50
CA ALA A 177 8.29 10.02 1.81
C ALA A 177 8.25 11.54 2.07
N LEU A 178 9.33 12.10 2.63
CA LEU A 178 9.44 13.54 2.89
C LEU A 178 9.71 14.37 1.61
N LYS A 179 10.05 13.73 0.49
CA LYS A 179 10.28 14.41 -0.80
C LYS A 179 8.97 14.56 -1.58
N ASN A 180 8.86 15.64 -2.32
CA ASN A 180 7.74 15.90 -3.23
C ASN A 180 6.38 15.75 -2.55
N ARG A 181 6.23 16.26 -1.33
CA ARG A 181 4.97 16.17 -0.58
C ARG A 181 3.89 17.05 -1.21
N ILE A 182 2.64 16.61 -1.08
CA ILE A 182 1.47 17.39 -1.53
C ILE A 182 1.51 18.80 -0.91
N GLY A 183 1.30 19.82 -1.75
CA GLY A 183 1.38 21.25 -1.40
C GLY A 183 2.79 21.83 -1.35
N GLN A 184 3.84 21.00 -1.42
CA GLN A 184 5.23 21.47 -1.49
C GLN A 184 5.74 21.50 -2.94
N LYS A 185 6.73 22.33 -3.21
CA LYS A 185 7.39 22.37 -4.53
C LYS A 185 8.13 21.06 -4.76
N SER A 186 7.92 20.44 -5.93
CA SER A 186 8.60 19.20 -6.32
C SER A 186 10.10 19.42 -6.52
N ASN A 187 10.90 18.37 -6.43
CA ASN A 187 12.31 18.44 -6.81
C ASN A 187 12.44 18.73 -8.30
N ASP A 188 13.38 19.60 -8.64
CA ASP A 188 13.77 19.87 -10.02
C ASP A 188 14.69 18.75 -10.55
N PHE A 189 14.65 18.51 -11.84
CA PHE A 189 15.55 17.62 -12.56
C PHE A 189 15.62 18.02 -14.04
N HIS A 190 16.64 17.52 -14.74
CA HIS A 190 16.79 17.73 -16.16
C HIS A 190 16.23 16.54 -16.95
N TYR A 191 15.54 16.86 -18.04
CA TYR A 191 15.06 15.87 -19.00
C TYR A 191 15.55 16.18 -20.41
N THR A 192 15.87 15.17 -21.20
CA THR A 192 16.42 15.28 -22.54
C THR A 192 15.42 14.76 -23.57
N LEU A 193 15.15 15.55 -24.60
CA LEU A 193 14.28 15.19 -25.71
C LEU A 193 15.01 14.32 -26.75
N GLU A 194 14.27 13.72 -27.69
CA GLU A 194 14.83 12.99 -28.84
C GLU A 194 15.86 13.80 -29.62
N SER A 195 15.65 15.12 -29.75
CA SER A 195 16.57 16.03 -30.40
C SER A 195 17.93 16.23 -29.70
N GLY A 196 18.06 15.70 -28.46
CA GLY A 196 19.23 15.92 -27.61
C GLY A 196 19.18 17.22 -26.81
N LEU A 197 18.15 18.05 -26.99
CA LEU A 197 17.95 19.26 -26.17
C LEU A 197 17.54 18.89 -24.77
N THR A 198 18.13 19.54 -23.78
CA THR A 198 17.89 19.29 -22.36
C THR A 198 17.23 20.51 -21.72
N PHE A 199 16.24 20.29 -20.88
CA PHE A 199 15.49 21.29 -20.14
C PHE A 199 15.33 20.86 -18.68
N SER A 200 15.09 21.83 -17.78
CA SER A 200 14.69 21.55 -16.40
C SER A 200 13.16 21.40 -16.31
N LEU A 201 12.68 20.60 -15.34
CA LEU A 201 11.25 20.53 -15.03
C LEU A 201 10.69 21.93 -14.70
N TYR A 202 11.48 22.79 -14.04
CA TYR A 202 11.05 24.13 -13.66
C TYR A 202 10.95 25.10 -14.85
N GLU A 203 11.62 24.82 -15.96
CA GLU A 203 11.51 25.58 -17.21
C GLU A 203 10.24 25.25 -17.99
N LEU A 204 9.61 24.10 -17.71
CA LEU A 204 8.38 23.66 -18.40
C LEU A 204 7.19 24.54 -17.97
N GLN A 205 6.79 25.43 -18.87
CA GLN A 205 5.68 26.36 -18.63
C GLN A 205 4.34 25.70 -18.94
N SER A 206 3.52 25.50 -17.92
CA SER A 206 2.15 24.98 -18.02
C SER A 206 1.37 25.31 -16.75
N GLU A 207 0.03 25.42 -16.82
CA GLU A 207 -0.81 25.55 -15.63
C GLU A 207 -0.74 24.28 -14.80
N TYR A 208 -0.76 23.11 -15.48
CA TYR A 208 -0.60 21.80 -14.86
C TYR A 208 0.43 20.97 -15.62
N THR A 209 1.24 20.23 -14.87
CA THR A 209 2.16 19.23 -15.42
C THR A 209 1.78 17.86 -14.88
N LEU A 210 1.36 16.94 -15.75
CA LEU A 210 1.26 15.52 -15.43
C LEU A 210 2.62 14.88 -15.71
N LEU A 211 3.35 14.52 -14.66
CA LEU A 211 4.61 13.82 -14.75
C LEU A 211 4.38 12.31 -14.61
N MET A 212 4.82 11.56 -15.60
CA MET A 212 4.76 10.09 -15.61
C MET A 212 6.17 9.52 -15.73
N PHE A 213 6.57 8.71 -14.78
CA PHE A 213 7.77 7.87 -14.91
C PHE A 213 7.38 6.54 -15.52
N SER A 214 8.00 6.16 -16.64
CA SER A 214 7.66 4.95 -17.37
C SER A 214 8.89 4.28 -18.00
N ASN A 215 8.81 2.96 -18.25
CA ASN A 215 9.84 2.21 -18.96
C ASN A 215 9.30 1.62 -20.26
N PRO A 216 10.12 1.59 -21.32
CA PRO A 216 9.81 0.86 -22.54
C PRO A 216 9.54 -0.63 -22.28
N GLY A 217 8.54 -1.19 -22.96
CA GLY A 217 8.20 -2.61 -22.85
C GLY A 217 7.59 -3.02 -21.49
N CYS A 218 7.17 -2.06 -20.68
CA CYS A 218 6.43 -2.31 -19.44
C CYS A 218 4.92 -2.39 -19.76
N PRO A 219 4.25 -3.56 -19.65
CA PRO A 219 2.84 -3.69 -20.01
C PRO A 219 1.90 -2.78 -19.22
N THR A 220 2.20 -2.58 -17.93
CA THR A 220 1.42 -1.67 -17.07
C THR A 220 1.59 -0.22 -17.53
N CYS A 221 2.80 0.18 -17.95
CA CYS A 221 3.03 1.52 -18.49
C CYS A 221 2.25 1.74 -19.80
N GLU A 222 2.23 0.75 -20.68
CA GLU A 222 1.46 0.80 -21.92
C GLU A 222 -0.04 0.95 -21.65
N ALA A 223 -0.58 0.17 -20.72
CA ALA A 223 -1.98 0.25 -20.32
C ALA A 223 -2.33 1.64 -19.73
N VAL A 224 -1.49 2.17 -18.84
CA VAL A 224 -1.68 3.50 -18.25
C VAL A 224 -1.55 4.60 -19.30
N MET A 225 -0.56 4.54 -20.20
CA MET A 225 -0.44 5.49 -21.33
C MET A 225 -1.67 5.48 -22.21
N ALA A 226 -2.19 4.29 -22.57
CA ALA A 226 -3.40 4.16 -23.38
C ALA A 226 -4.63 4.75 -22.70
N GLN A 227 -4.80 4.48 -21.40
CA GLN A 227 -5.90 5.02 -20.59
C GLN A 227 -5.82 6.55 -20.48
N LEU A 228 -4.67 7.11 -20.11
CA LEU A 228 -4.46 8.56 -20.05
C LEU A 228 -4.68 9.23 -21.43
N ASN A 229 -4.20 8.61 -22.51
CA ASN A 229 -4.35 9.14 -23.87
C ASN A 229 -5.81 9.12 -24.35
N SER A 230 -6.64 8.20 -23.85
CA SER A 230 -8.07 8.11 -24.15
C SER A 230 -8.97 8.86 -23.15
N SER A 231 -8.40 9.35 -22.05
CA SER A 231 -9.15 10.06 -21.00
C SER A 231 -9.79 11.34 -21.52
N LYS A 232 -11.12 11.44 -21.39
CA LYS A 232 -11.85 12.63 -21.84
C LYS A 232 -11.44 13.88 -21.05
N PRO A 233 -11.39 13.88 -19.70
CA PRO A 233 -10.99 15.08 -18.93
C PRO A 233 -9.59 15.59 -19.30
N LEU A 234 -8.62 14.68 -19.52
CA LEU A 234 -7.28 15.08 -19.93
C LEU A 234 -7.24 15.61 -21.37
N ASN A 235 -8.00 14.99 -22.27
CA ASN A 235 -8.08 15.46 -23.65
C ASN A 235 -8.74 16.83 -23.76
N ASP A 236 -9.77 17.11 -22.94
CA ASP A 236 -10.38 18.42 -22.85
C ASP A 236 -9.39 19.47 -22.35
N ALA A 237 -8.61 19.15 -21.29
CA ALA A 237 -7.54 20.03 -20.79
C ALA A 237 -6.43 20.25 -21.82
N LEU A 238 -5.98 19.21 -22.55
CA LEU A 238 -5.00 19.32 -23.63
C LEU A 238 -5.52 20.16 -24.82
N ALA A 239 -6.83 20.10 -25.10
CA ALA A 239 -7.45 20.89 -26.16
C ALA A 239 -7.50 22.39 -25.84
N MET A 240 -7.36 22.78 -24.55
CA MET A 240 -7.26 24.17 -24.12
C MET A 240 -5.86 24.78 -24.31
N ASN A 241 -4.87 23.99 -24.74
CA ASN A 241 -3.54 24.49 -25.05
C ASN A 241 -3.58 25.40 -26.28
N THR A 242 -2.93 26.57 -26.18
CA THR A 242 -2.78 27.54 -27.25
C THR A 242 -1.31 27.88 -27.45
N THR A 243 -0.98 28.69 -28.45
CA THR A 243 0.39 29.18 -28.69
C THR A 243 0.93 30.06 -27.55
N SER A 244 0.04 30.67 -26.76
CA SER A 244 0.41 31.59 -25.67
C SER A 244 0.20 31.00 -24.27
N ARG A 245 -0.49 29.86 -24.14
CA ARG A 245 -0.80 29.26 -22.85
C ARG A 245 -0.91 27.74 -22.96
N THR A 246 -0.15 27.05 -22.15
CA THR A 246 -0.26 25.58 -21.98
C THR A 246 -1.08 25.29 -20.74
N MET A 247 -2.30 24.76 -20.90
CA MET A 247 -3.14 24.35 -19.77
C MET A 247 -2.59 23.08 -19.14
N LEU A 248 -2.29 22.06 -19.94
CA LEU A 248 -1.76 20.79 -19.49
C LEU A 248 -0.54 20.40 -20.34
N ALA A 249 0.57 20.12 -19.69
CA ALA A 249 1.69 19.40 -20.27
C ALA A 249 1.78 18.01 -19.65
N ILE A 250 1.91 16.96 -20.49
CA ILE A 250 2.19 15.60 -20.01
C ILE A 250 3.65 15.31 -20.33
N LEU A 251 4.46 15.18 -19.29
CA LEU A 251 5.88 14.82 -19.37
C LEU A 251 6.02 13.33 -19.03
N ASN A 252 6.25 12.51 -20.05
CA ASN A 252 6.54 11.10 -19.90
C ASN A 252 8.06 10.91 -19.88
N LEU A 253 8.59 10.53 -18.72
CA LEU A 253 10.03 10.48 -18.47
C LEU A 253 10.50 9.04 -18.27
N TYR A 254 11.51 8.64 -19.02
CA TYR A 254 12.25 7.41 -18.85
C TYR A 254 13.44 7.65 -17.90
N PRO A 255 13.46 7.03 -16.67
CA PRO A 255 14.45 7.33 -15.66
C PRO A 255 15.67 6.39 -15.66
N ASP A 256 15.75 5.43 -16.60
CA ASP A 256 16.73 4.35 -16.63
C ASP A 256 17.82 4.55 -17.70
N GLU A 257 18.83 3.67 -17.72
CA GLU A 257 20.05 3.83 -18.52
C GLU A 257 19.96 3.32 -19.97
N ASP A 258 19.00 2.43 -20.30
CA ASP A 258 18.92 1.86 -21.66
C ASP A 258 18.23 2.83 -22.64
N ILE A 259 18.99 3.85 -23.03
CA ILE A 259 18.53 4.86 -24.00
C ILE A 259 18.17 4.23 -25.34
N THR A 260 18.83 3.10 -25.75
CA THR A 260 18.54 2.42 -26.99
C THR A 260 17.13 1.82 -26.99
N ALA A 261 16.72 1.21 -25.88
CA ALA A 261 15.35 0.73 -25.69
C ALA A 261 14.35 1.89 -25.77
N TRP A 262 14.64 3.04 -25.14
CA TRP A 262 13.78 4.21 -25.18
C TRP A 262 13.58 4.74 -26.61
N PHE A 263 14.66 4.92 -27.39
CA PHE A 263 14.57 5.37 -28.79
C PHE A 263 13.77 4.40 -29.67
N SER A 264 13.93 3.10 -29.45
CA SER A 264 13.20 2.07 -30.19
C SER A 264 11.69 2.08 -29.88
N TYR A 265 11.32 2.48 -28.68
CA TYR A 265 9.93 2.53 -28.21
C TYR A 265 9.24 3.87 -28.50
N LEU A 266 9.99 4.96 -28.70
CA LEU A 266 9.49 6.33 -28.88
C LEU A 266 8.37 6.45 -29.94
N PRO A 267 8.39 5.75 -31.12
CA PRO A 267 7.31 5.83 -32.09
C PRO A 267 5.94 5.32 -31.60
N GLN A 268 5.92 4.56 -30.50
CA GLN A 268 4.71 4.00 -29.89
C GLN A 268 4.13 4.92 -28.81
N MET A 269 4.90 5.92 -28.35
CA MET A 269 4.46 6.88 -27.34
C MET A 269 3.53 7.94 -27.95
N PRO A 270 2.58 8.49 -27.17
CA PRO A 270 1.71 9.56 -27.67
C PRO A 270 2.48 10.78 -28.12
N ALA A 271 2.35 11.16 -29.40
CA ALA A 271 3.12 12.26 -30.00
C ALA A 271 2.76 13.66 -29.44
N ARG A 272 1.60 13.79 -28.77
CA ARG A 272 1.18 15.04 -28.12
C ARG A 272 1.83 15.29 -26.76
N TRP A 273 2.51 14.27 -26.22
CA TRP A 273 3.19 14.34 -24.94
C TRP A 273 4.64 14.76 -25.12
N ILE A 274 5.24 15.27 -24.08
CA ILE A 274 6.67 15.47 -24.00
C ILE A 274 7.28 14.14 -23.59
N ASN A 275 7.82 13.40 -24.57
CA ASN A 275 8.50 12.14 -24.32
C ASN A 275 9.99 12.43 -24.16
N ALA A 276 10.56 12.09 -23.01
CA ALA A 276 11.91 12.45 -22.63
C ALA A 276 12.59 11.34 -21.82
N TYR A 277 13.89 11.44 -21.65
CA TYR A 277 14.68 10.54 -20.83
C TYR A 277 15.62 11.31 -19.88
N ASP A 278 15.98 10.69 -18.77
CA ASP A 278 16.95 11.21 -17.79
C ASP A 278 18.37 10.82 -18.22
N LYS A 279 19.00 11.65 -19.06
CA LYS A 279 20.31 11.38 -19.64
C LYS A 279 21.41 11.12 -18.61
N GLU A 280 21.38 11.84 -17.50
CA GLU A 280 22.40 11.79 -16.46
C GLU A 280 22.01 10.87 -15.30
N MET A 281 20.85 10.18 -15.40
CA MET A 281 20.26 9.39 -14.32
C MET A 281 20.13 10.18 -13.01
N GLU A 282 19.79 11.45 -13.13
CA GLU A 282 19.77 12.41 -12.03
C GLU A 282 18.73 11.99 -10.97
N ILE A 283 17.57 11.52 -11.42
CA ILE A 283 16.46 11.10 -10.55
C ILE A 283 16.89 9.96 -9.65
N THR A 284 17.48 8.92 -10.22
CA THR A 284 17.93 7.73 -9.48
C THR A 284 19.16 8.02 -8.62
N ARG A 285 20.17 8.68 -9.19
CA ARG A 285 21.45 8.95 -8.48
C ARG A 285 21.28 9.90 -7.32
N LYS A 286 20.43 10.92 -7.45
CA LYS A 286 20.14 11.90 -6.38
C LYS A 286 18.92 11.53 -5.54
N LYS A 287 18.23 10.42 -5.89
CA LYS A 287 17.01 9.97 -5.22
C LYS A 287 15.96 11.09 -5.14
N LEU A 288 15.70 11.76 -6.27
CA LEU A 288 14.83 12.93 -6.30
C LEU A 288 13.36 12.60 -6.13
N TYR A 289 12.92 11.45 -6.64
CA TYR A 289 11.54 10.96 -6.60
C TYR A 289 11.50 9.54 -6.06
N ASP A 290 10.43 9.22 -5.33
CA ASP A 290 10.16 7.85 -4.85
C ASP A 290 9.43 7.07 -5.96
N ILE A 291 10.20 6.35 -6.76
CA ILE A 291 9.69 5.50 -7.84
C ILE A 291 9.65 4.06 -7.33
N LYS A 292 8.63 3.74 -6.51
CA LYS A 292 8.46 2.39 -5.92
C LYS A 292 8.08 1.36 -6.97
N ALA A 293 7.31 1.79 -7.96
CA ALA A 293 6.84 0.99 -9.08
C ALA A 293 6.73 1.86 -10.33
N ILE A 294 6.75 1.23 -11.50
CA ILE A 294 6.55 1.90 -12.78
C ILE A 294 5.25 1.36 -13.40
N PRO A 295 4.34 2.26 -13.85
CA PRO A 295 4.48 3.72 -13.88
C PRO A 295 4.17 4.38 -12.54
N THR A 296 4.82 5.54 -12.28
CA THR A 296 4.51 6.43 -11.17
C THR A 296 4.03 7.77 -11.71
N LEU A 297 2.93 8.31 -11.17
CA LEU A 297 2.27 9.52 -11.65
C LEU A 297 2.27 10.63 -10.60
N TYR A 298 2.60 11.85 -11.03
CA TYR A 298 2.49 13.08 -10.22
C TYR A 298 1.70 14.14 -10.99
N LEU A 299 0.86 14.89 -10.30
CA LEU A 299 0.24 16.10 -10.86
C LEU A 299 0.83 17.32 -10.13
N LEU A 300 1.33 18.28 -10.91
CA LEU A 300 1.96 19.50 -10.42
C LEU A 300 1.18 20.71 -10.91
N ASP A 301 1.14 21.79 -10.11
CA ASP A 301 0.63 23.08 -10.52
C ASP A 301 1.67 23.89 -11.34
N LYS A 302 1.34 25.14 -11.68
CA LYS A 302 2.23 26.03 -12.45
C LYS A 302 3.52 26.40 -11.72
N GLU A 303 3.50 26.45 -10.39
CA GLU A 303 4.67 26.67 -9.55
C GLU A 303 5.46 25.39 -9.29
N LYS A 304 5.05 24.26 -9.89
CA LYS A 304 5.58 22.91 -9.66
C LYS A 304 5.35 22.41 -8.23
N LYS A 305 4.32 22.90 -7.54
CA LYS A 305 3.86 22.30 -6.29
C LYS A 305 3.08 21.03 -6.60
N VAL A 306 3.28 20.03 -5.78
CA VAL A 306 2.63 18.74 -5.93
C VAL A 306 1.17 18.85 -5.52
N ILE A 307 0.26 18.57 -6.45
CA ILE A 307 -1.18 18.42 -6.22
C ILE A 307 -1.51 16.98 -5.87
N LEU A 308 -1.01 16.04 -6.67
CA LEU A 308 -1.17 14.60 -6.46
C LEU A 308 0.20 13.92 -6.55
N LYS A 309 0.48 13.00 -5.62
CA LYS A 309 1.73 12.25 -5.50
C LYS A 309 1.46 10.76 -5.61
N ASP A 310 2.21 10.06 -6.47
CA ASP A 310 2.15 8.60 -6.65
C ASP A 310 0.69 8.13 -6.75
N THR A 311 -0.05 8.75 -7.69
CA THR A 311 -1.51 8.76 -7.74
C THR A 311 -2.06 7.83 -8.82
N SER A 312 -3.36 7.54 -8.74
CA SER A 312 -4.09 6.78 -9.76
C SER A 312 -4.62 7.68 -10.89
N ILE A 313 -5.00 7.06 -12.01
CA ILE A 313 -5.62 7.76 -13.14
C ILE A 313 -6.95 8.35 -12.73
N GLU A 314 -7.74 7.62 -11.95
CA GLU A 314 -9.05 8.06 -11.48
C GLU A 314 -8.99 9.35 -10.66
N ALA A 315 -7.95 9.50 -9.82
CA ALA A 315 -7.73 10.73 -9.06
C ALA A 315 -7.35 11.92 -9.97
N ILE A 316 -6.55 11.67 -11.01
CA ILE A 316 -6.19 12.68 -12.02
C ILE A 316 -7.44 13.08 -12.82
N GLU A 317 -8.24 12.11 -13.29
CA GLU A 317 -9.49 12.38 -14.01
C GLU A 317 -10.50 13.15 -13.17
N SER A 318 -10.64 12.77 -11.89
CA SER A 318 -11.50 13.50 -10.95
C SER A 318 -11.06 14.94 -10.78
N PHE A 319 -9.75 15.19 -10.65
CA PHE A 319 -9.21 16.55 -10.57
C PHE A 319 -9.60 17.39 -11.77
N PHE A 320 -9.35 16.90 -12.99
CA PHE A 320 -9.67 17.65 -14.21
C PHE A 320 -11.17 17.76 -14.50
N SER A 321 -11.99 16.83 -14.01
CA SER A 321 -13.46 16.91 -14.14
C SER A 321 -14.08 18.03 -13.28
N VAL A 322 -13.41 18.46 -12.20
CA VAL A 322 -13.88 19.53 -11.31
C VAL A 322 -13.33 20.91 -11.73
N VAL A 323 -12.14 20.95 -12.32
CA VAL A 323 -11.46 22.20 -12.69
C VAL A 323 -12.02 22.78 -13.99
N HIS A 324 -12.77 22.00 -14.75
CA HIS A 324 -13.41 22.35 -16.03
C HIS A 324 -14.91 22.07 -16.00
#